data_7ed92a599210792c1b7e8f56b51e24fb
#
_entry.id   7ed92a599210792c1b7e8f56b51e24fb
#
_cell.length_a   1.000
_cell.length_b   1.000
_cell.length_c   1.000
_cell.angle_alpha   90.00
_cell.angle_beta   90.00
_cell.angle_gamma   90.00
#
_symmetry.space_group_name_H-M   'P 1'
#
loop_
_entity.id
_entity.type
_entity.pdbx_description
1 polymer ?
#
loop_
_entity_poly.entity_id
_entity_poly.type
_entity_poly.pdbx_seq_one_letter_code
_entity_poly.pdbx_strand_id
1 'polypeptide(L)'
;MIHETIKTRVVGVDIQIDTTTLAVIDVRGNIIASESFNTGTNPNIGDFASILSERVVSMVEQNGGYESVRSLGICCPSANYMTACIENAPNLPWKGVVPLAAMMRDRLGLAVALGNNAYARGLGELAFGVAHTS
;
A
#
# COMPACT_ATOMS: atom_id res chain seq x y z
N MET A 1 16.47 24.37 18.43
CA MET A 1 15.58 23.24 18.66
C MET A 1 15.23 22.55 17.34
N ILE A 2 15.42 21.31 17.31
CA ILE A 2 15.12 20.55 16.11
C ILE A 2 13.81 19.84 16.27
N HIS A 3 12.96 20.04 15.32
CA HIS A 3 11.70 19.33 15.29
C HIS A 3 11.82 18.22 14.28
N GLU A 4 11.96 17.04 14.78
CA GLU A 4 11.94 15.90 13.91
C GLU A 4 10.54 15.36 13.83
N THR A 5 10.07 15.22 12.63
CA THR A 5 8.77 14.58 12.45
C THR A 5 8.94 13.10 12.73
N ILE A 6 8.25 12.65 13.76
CA ILE A 6 8.24 11.22 14.07
C ILE A 6 7.24 10.55 13.14
N LYS A 7 7.74 9.63 12.34
CA LYS A 7 6.89 8.95 11.37
C LYS A 7 6.19 7.80 12.07
N THR A 8 4.97 8.07 12.49
CA THR A 8 4.21 7.13 13.30
C THR A 8 3.11 6.43 12.55
N ARG A 9 2.95 6.70 11.25
CA ARG A 9 1.86 6.13 10.48
C ARG A 9 2.37 5.33 9.33
N VAL A 10 1.59 4.32 8.95
CA VAL A 10 1.85 3.52 7.76
C VAL A 10 0.58 3.48 6.95
N VAL A 11 0.74 3.26 5.65
CA VAL A 11 -0.40 3.06 4.77
C VAL A 11 -0.39 1.61 4.34
N GLY A 12 -1.54 0.95 4.48
CA GLY A 12 -1.70 -0.41 4.01
C GLY A 12 -2.64 -0.43 2.83
N VAL A 13 -2.32 -1.23 1.84
CA VAL A 13 -3.14 -1.38 0.64
C VAL A 13 -3.39 -2.87 0.43
N ASP A 14 -4.65 -3.22 0.25
CA ASP A 14 -5.06 -4.59 -0.01
C ASP A 14 -5.72 -4.61 -1.38
N ILE A 15 -5.01 -5.16 -2.36
CA ILE A 15 -5.52 -5.25 -3.72
C ILE A 15 -6.17 -6.61 -3.90
N GLN A 16 -7.48 -6.58 -4.10
CA GLN A 16 -8.23 -7.78 -4.44
C GLN A 16 -8.70 -7.66 -5.87
N ILE A 17 -9.24 -8.74 -6.41
CA ILE A 17 -9.66 -8.76 -7.82
C ILE A 17 -10.69 -7.68 -8.09
N ASP A 18 -11.64 -7.52 -7.20
CA ASP A 18 -12.73 -6.57 -7.41
C ASP A 18 -12.48 -5.22 -6.76
N THR A 19 -11.84 -5.21 -5.60
CA THR A 19 -11.76 -4.02 -4.76
C THR A 19 -10.36 -3.83 -4.24
N THR A 20 -9.90 -2.60 -4.25
CA THR A 20 -8.64 -2.20 -3.60
C THR A 20 -9.00 -1.34 -2.41
N THR A 21 -8.51 -1.73 -1.23
CA THR A 21 -8.76 -1.02 0.01
C THR A 21 -7.45 -0.43 0.51
N LEU A 22 -7.47 0.80 0.98
CA LEU A 22 -6.29 1.43 1.56
C LEU A 22 -6.66 2.03 2.90
N ALA A 23 -5.69 2.07 3.81
CA ALA A 23 -5.92 2.53 5.17
C ALA A 23 -4.68 3.21 5.71
N VAL A 24 -4.92 4.23 6.55
CA VAL A 24 -3.85 4.85 7.33
C VAL A 24 -3.93 4.28 8.74
N ILE A 25 -2.80 3.83 9.24
CA ILE A 25 -2.75 3.10 10.51
C ILE A 25 -1.67 3.71 11.40
N ASP A 26 -1.98 3.87 12.67
CA ASP A 26 -1.03 4.48 13.61
C ASP A 26 -0.12 3.42 14.23
N VAL A 27 0.78 3.85 15.12
CA VAL A 27 1.77 2.95 15.73
C VAL A 27 1.12 1.90 16.62
N ARG A 28 -0.11 2.13 17.04
CA ARG A 28 -0.80 1.18 17.91
C ARG A 28 -1.62 0.17 17.12
N GLY A 29 -1.59 0.28 15.79
CA GLY A 29 -2.37 -0.61 14.95
C GLY A 29 -3.79 -0.15 14.74
N ASN A 30 -4.14 1.05 15.17
CA ASN A 30 -5.49 1.58 14.97
C ASN A 30 -5.64 2.12 13.56
N ILE A 31 -6.74 1.77 12.92
CA ILE A 31 -7.06 2.31 11.60
C ILE A 31 -7.62 3.71 11.79
N ILE A 32 -6.89 4.69 11.27
CA ILE A 32 -7.29 6.08 11.38
C ILE A 32 -8.29 6.45 10.29
N ALA A 33 -8.07 5.92 9.09
CA ALA A 33 -8.95 6.18 7.96
C ALA A 33 -8.81 5.05 6.99
N SER A 34 -9.85 4.76 6.24
CA SER A 34 -9.79 3.77 5.18
C SER A 34 -10.77 4.12 4.07
N GLU A 35 -10.47 3.65 2.88
CA GLU A 35 -11.37 3.79 1.75
C GLU A 35 -11.09 2.70 0.74
N SER A 36 -12.00 2.53 -0.20
CA SER A 36 -11.90 1.48 -1.21
C SER A 36 -12.29 2.02 -2.57
N PHE A 37 -11.77 1.40 -3.61
CA PHE A 37 -12.20 1.69 -4.96
C PHE A 37 -12.12 0.41 -5.79
N ASN A 38 -12.75 0.44 -6.96
CA ASN A 38 -12.87 -0.73 -7.80
C ASN A 38 -11.56 -1.00 -8.55
N THR A 39 -10.98 -2.18 -8.33
CA THR A 39 -9.73 -2.56 -8.98
C THR A 39 -9.92 -2.77 -10.48
N GLY A 40 -11.02 -3.40 -10.84
CA GLY A 40 -11.23 -3.89 -12.20
C GLY A 40 -11.50 -2.83 -13.24
N THR A 41 -11.70 -1.57 -12.84
CA THR A 41 -11.95 -0.51 -13.80
C THR A 41 -10.67 0.09 -14.35
N ASN A 42 -9.52 -0.41 -13.95
CA ASN A 42 -8.22 0.18 -14.32
C ASN A 42 -7.33 -0.88 -14.99
N PRO A 43 -7.58 -1.17 -16.28
CA PRO A 43 -6.79 -2.22 -16.96
C PRO A 43 -5.37 -1.81 -17.25
N ASN A 44 -5.05 -0.53 -17.19
CA ASN A 44 -3.70 -0.04 -17.40
C ASN A 44 -3.04 0.16 -16.05
N ILE A 45 -1.91 -0.52 -15.84
CA ILE A 45 -1.25 -0.44 -14.53
C ILE A 45 -0.77 0.97 -14.21
N GLY A 46 -0.37 1.74 -15.20
CA GLY A 46 0.01 3.12 -14.96
C GLY A 46 -1.14 3.95 -14.43
N ASP A 47 -2.33 3.75 -15.00
CA ASP A 47 -3.53 4.45 -14.52
C ASP A 47 -3.89 4.00 -13.12
N PHE A 48 -3.81 2.70 -12.85
CA PHE A 48 -4.07 2.19 -11.51
C PHE A 48 -3.11 2.80 -10.50
N ALA A 49 -1.82 2.81 -10.82
CA ALA A 49 -0.82 3.36 -9.91
C ALA A 49 -1.07 4.84 -9.65
N SER A 50 -1.49 5.57 -10.67
CA SER A 50 -1.80 6.99 -10.51
C SER A 50 -2.98 7.20 -9.59
N ILE A 51 -4.05 6.43 -9.79
CA ILE A 51 -5.24 6.54 -8.94
C ILE A 51 -4.90 6.18 -7.51
N LEU A 52 -4.17 5.09 -7.31
CA LEU A 52 -3.78 4.67 -5.97
C LEU A 52 -2.93 5.74 -5.30
N SER A 53 -1.98 6.32 -6.03
CA SER A 53 -1.13 7.37 -5.49
C SER A 53 -1.94 8.58 -5.05
N GLU A 54 -2.89 9.00 -5.89
CA GLU A 54 -3.72 10.15 -5.56
C GLU A 54 -4.54 9.90 -4.33
N ARG A 55 -5.08 8.70 -4.21
CA ARG A 55 -5.89 8.36 -3.04
C ARG A 55 -5.07 8.27 -1.78
N VAL A 56 -3.87 7.70 -1.89
CA VAL A 56 -2.97 7.65 -0.74
C VAL A 56 -2.62 9.05 -0.26
N VAL A 57 -2.23 9.93 -1.18
CA VAL A 57 -1.85 11.28 -0.81
C VAL A 57 -3.03 12.01 -0.18
N SER A 58 -4.20 11.93 -0.79
CA SER A 58 -5.38 12.60 -0.27
C SER A 58 -5.74 12.13 1.13
N MET A 59 -5.74 10.81 1.34
CA MET A 59 -6.08 10.25 2.64
C MET A 59 -5.06 10.64 3.70
N VAL A 60 -3.79 10.58 3.34
CA VAL A 60 -2.72 10.89 4.28
C VAL A 60 -2.76 12.37 4.66
N GLU A 61 -2.98 13.25 3.69
CA GLU A 61 -3.02 14.68 3.99
C GLU A 61 -4.16 15.06 4.90
N GLN A 62 -5.24 14.30 4.84
CA GLN A 62 -6.37 14.55 5.72
C GLN A 62 -6.20 13.91 7.09
N ASN A 63 -5.20 13.09 7.27
CA ASN A 63 -5.06 12.28 8.48
C ASN A 63 -3.64 12.31 9.03
N GLY A 64 -3.11 13.48 9.22
CA GLY A 64 -1.82 13.64 9.87
C GLY A 64 -0.71 14.14 8.99
N GLY A 65 -0.96 14.23 7.69
CA GLY A 65 0.00 14.78 6.76
C GLY A 65 0.98 13.73 6.24
N TYR A 66 1.49 14.00 5.07
CA TYR A 66 2.37 13.08 4.37
C TYR A 66 3.64 12.80 5.17
N GLU A 67 4.08 13.79 5.93
CA GLU A 67 5.31 13.67 6.70
C GLU A 67 5.22 12.67 7.83
N SER A 68 4.01 12.31 8.25
CA SER A 68 3.83 11.36 9.33
C SER A 68 3.93 9.91 8.87
N VAL A 69 3.97 9.68 7.56
CA VAL A 69 3.92 8.33 7.02
C VAL A 69 5.33 7.78 6.82
N ARG A 70 5.58 6.57 7.36
CA ARG A 70 6.88 5.96 7.25
C ARG A 70 7.00 5.04 6.03
N SER A 71 5.92 4.35 5.67
CA SER A 71 6.03 3.38 4.59
C SER A 71 4.64 2.99 4.09
N LEU A 72 4.65 2.29 2.97
CA LEU A 72 3.46 1.76 2.32
C LEU A 72 3.62 0.25 2.18
N GLY A 73 2.66 -0.50 2.66
CA GLY A 73 2.65 -1.96 2.50
C GLY A 73 1.51 -2.36 1.60
N ILE A 74 1.80 -3.20 0.60
CA ILE A 74 0.80 -3.62 -0.37
C ILE A 74 0.67 -5.13 -0.36
N CYS A 75 -0.57 -5.59 -0.24
CA CYS A 75 -0.93 -7.00 -0.34
C CYS A 75 -1.65 -7.19 -1.66
N CYS A 76 -1.19 -8.16 -2.46
CA CYS A 76 -1.78 -8.36 -3.78
C CYS A 76 -1.60 -9.82 -4.20
N PRO A 77 -2.61 -10.43 -4.83
CA PRO A 77 -2.45 -11.80 -5.35
C PRO A 77 -1.30 -11.84 -6.35
N SER A 78 -0.56 -12.92 -6.34
CA SER A 78 0.58 -13.17 -7.24
C SER A 78 1.73 -12.21 -7.05
N ALA A 79 1.77 -11.47 -5.96
CA ALA A 79 2.91 -10.62 -5.67
C ALA A 79 4.06 -11.46 -5.15
N ASN A 80 5.27 -11.08 -5.58
CA ASN A 80 6.51 -11.72 -5.14
C ASN A 80 7.30 -10.70 -4.34
N TYR A 81 7.42 -10.94 -3.04
CA TYR A 81 8.06 -9.95 -2.18
C TYR A 81 9.55 -9.77 -2.50
N MET A 82 10.18 -10.78 -3.09
CA MET A 82 11.61 -10.70 -3.38
C MET A 82 11.87 -9.81 -4.59
N THR A 83 10.99 -9.85 -5.58
CA THR A 83 11.11 -8.98 -6.76
C THR A 83 10.33 -7.69 -6.60
N ALA A 84 9.42 -7.64 -5.62
CA ALA A 84 8.50 -6.52 -5.42
C ALA A 84 7.62 -6.29 -6.64
N CYS A 85 7.30 -7.35 -7.35
CA CYS A 85 6.50 -7.30 -8.56
C CYS A 85 5.27 -8.20 -8.42
N ILE A 86 4.22 -7.85 -9.14
CA ILE A 86 3.08 -8.75 -9.35
C ILE A 86 3.41 -9.56 -10.59
N GLU A 87 3.38 -10.89 -10.47
CA GLU A 87 3.89 -11.74 -11.53
C GLU A 87 2.78 -12.61 -12.08
N ASN A 88 2.35 -12.29 -13.30
CA ASN A 88 1.42 -13.11 -14.07
C ASN A 88 0.13 -13.43 -13.33
N ALA A 89 -0.47 -12.42 -12.73
CA ALA A 89 -1.70 -12.59 -11.96
C ALA A 89 -2.85 -12.91 -12.91
N PRO A 90 -3.46 -14.12 -12.81
CA PRO A 90 -4.44 -14.53 -13.80
C PRO A 90 -5.76 -13.77 -13.73
N ASN A 91 -6.13 -13.29 -12.55
CA ASN A 91 -7.44 -12.67 -12.36
C ASN A 91 -7.38 -11.16 -12.23
N LEU A 92 -6.20 -10.58 -12.35
CA LEU A 92 -6.06 -9.13 -12.34
C LEU A 92 -5.95 -8.63 -13.77
N PRO A 93 -6.31 -7.38 -14.01
CA PRO A 93 -6.34 -6.87 -15.38
C PRO A 93 -4.96 -6.63 -16.00
N TRP A 94 -3.91 -6.65 -15.17
CA TRP A 94 -2.56 -6.34 -15.63
C TRP A 94 -1.84 -7.61 -16.01
N LYS A 95 -1.17 -7.60 -17.16
CA LYS A 95 -0.50 -8.79 -17.70
C LYS A 95 0.99 -8.75 -17.43
N GLY A 96 1.59 -9.93 -17.36
CA GLY A 96 3.04 -10.07 -17.23
C GLY A 96 3.54 -9.72 -15.87
N VAL A 97 4.74 -9.16 -15.83
CA VAL A 97 5.40 -8.78 -14.59
C VAL A 97 5.21 -7.28 -14.37
N VAL A 98 4.62 -6.93 -13.23
CA VAL A 98 4.27 -5.54 -12.91
C VAL A 98 5.10 -5.09 -11.71
N PRO A 99 6.04 -4.17 -11.88
CA PRO A 99 6.89 -3.70 -10.77
C PRO A 99 6.17 -2.64 -9.95
N LEU A 100 5.10 -3.03 -9.28
CA LEU A 100 4.22 -2.07 -8.64
C LEU A 100 4.89 -1.36 -7.48
N ALA A 101 5.73 -2.06 -6.71
CA ALA A 101 6.40 -1.41 -5.59
C ALA A 101 7.30 -0.27 -6.07
N ALA A 102 8.06 -0.50 -7.14
CA ALA A 102 8.92 0.54 -7.70
C ALA A 102 8.09 1.69 -8.26
N MET A 103 6.98 1.37 -8.91
CA MET A 103 6.11 2.39 -9.47
C MET A 103 5.53 3.28 -8.37
N MET A 104 5.11 2.67 -7.27
CA MET A 104 4.54 3.43 -6.17
C MET A 104 5.63 4.22 -5.44
N ARG A 105 6.80 3.63 -5.26
CA ARG A 105 7.91 4.34 -4.64
C ARG A 105 8.28 5.58 -5.44
N ASP A 106 8.31 5.45 -6.77
CA ASP A 106 8.64 6.58 -7.61
C ASP A 106 7.62 7.71 -7.51
N ARG A 107 6.35 7.34 -7.35
CA ARG A 107 5.29 8.33 -7.28
C ARG A 107 5.17 8.96 -5.90
N LEU A 108 5.44 8.21 -4.85
CA LEU A 108 5.16 8.66 -3.49
C LEU A 108 6.40 9.03 -2.71
N GLY A 109 7.57 8.53 -3.10
CA GLY A 109 8.78 8.78 -2.34
C GLY A 109 8.81 8.06 -0.99
N LEU A 110 8.00 7.03 -0.82
CA LEU A 110 7.94 6.25 0.41
C LEU A 110 8.58 4.90 0.18
N ALA A 111 9.07 4.30 1.25
CA ALA A 111 9.47 2.90 1.20
C ALA A 111 8.22 2.06 0.95
N VAL A 112 8.28 1.14 0.01
CA VAL A 112 7.15 0.32 -0.38
C VAL A 112 7.52 -1.15 -0.28
N ALA A 113 6.69 -1.92 0.41
CA ALA A 113 6.82 -3.38 0.47
C ALA A 113 5.61 -3.97 -0.23
N LEU A 114 5.82 -5.08 -0.94
CA LEU A 114 4.77 -5.73 -1.70
C LEU A 114 4.86 -7.23 -1.48
N GLY A 115 3.74 -7.88 -1.24
CA GLY A 115 3.71 -9.32 -1.07
C GLY A 115 2.36 -9.91 -1.43
N ASN A 116 2.32 -11.25 -1.53
CA ASN A 116 1.05 -11.93 -1.79
C ASN A 116 0.29 -12.10 -0.48
N ASN A 117 -0.92 -12.66 -0.56
CA ASN A 117 -1.79 -12.73 0.60
C ASN A 117 -1.14 -13.38 1.82
N ALA A 118 -0.46 -14.50 1.63
CA ALA A 118 0.13 -15.20 2.75
C ALA A 118 1.28 -14.43 3.35
N TYR A 119 2.16 -13.91 2.51
CA TYR A 119 3.31 -13.17 2.98
C TYR A 119 2.92 -11.78 3.47
N ALA A 120 2.05 -11.14 2.73
CA ALA A 120 1.66 -9.78 3.04
C ALA A 120 0.86 -9.68 4.32
N ARG A 121 0.25 -10.78 4.76
CA ARG A 121 -0.37 -10.80 6.07
C ARG A 121 0.67 -10.50 7.15
N GLY A 122 1.84 -11.13 7.05
CA GLY A 122 2.92 -10.84 7.97
C GLY A 122 3.43 -9.42 7.80
N LEU A 123 3.59 -8.98 6.54
CA LEU A 123 3.95 -7.60 6.28
C LEU A 123 2.90 -6.64 6.81
N GLY A 124 1.63 -7.01 6.65
CA GLY A 124 0.56 -6.21 7.15
C GLY A 124 0.62 -6.06 8.66
N GLU A 125 0.95 -7.15 9.35
CA GLU A 125 1.10 -7.07 10.79
C GLU A 125 2.25 -6.18 11.19
N LEU A 126 3.35 -6.24 10.44
CA LEU A 126 4.46 -5.36 10.71
C LEU A 126 4.14 -3.92 10.36
N ALA A 127 3.55 -3.72 9.20
CA ALA A 127 3.21 -2.39 8.74
C ALA A 127 2.09 -1.79 9.56
N PHE A 128 1.15 -2.62 9.97
CA PHE A 128 -0.01 -2.19 10.73
C PHE A 128 0.21 -2.34 12.22
N GLY A 129 1.41 -2.58 12.55
CA GLY A 129 1.73 -2.74 13.88
C GLY A 129 1.09 -3.89 14.47
N VAL A 130 0.95 -4.51 13.99
CA VAL A 130 0.50 -5.37 14.44
C VAL A 130 0.81 -5.84 15.15
N ALA A 131 1.04 -5.51 15.08
CA ALA A 131 1.26 -5.41 15.52
C ALA A 131 0.76 -5.56 16.58
N HIS A 132 0.31 -5.68 16.86
CA HIS A 132 -0.12 -5.84 17.88
C HIS A 132 -0.04 -7.07 18.21
N THR A 133 0.51 -7.36 18.07
CA THR A 133 0.70 -8.18 18.34
C THR A 133 0.76 -8.62 18.96
N SER A 134 0.67 -8.67 19.21
CA SER A 134 0.78 -9.05 19.66
C SER A 134 0.89 -9.41 19.98
#